data_a4ea9deefc89e7275957d1127744edd2
#
_entry.id   a4ea9deefc89e7275957d1127744edd2
#
_cell.length_a   1.000
_cell.length_b   1.000
_cell.length_c   1.000
_cell.angle_alpha   90.00
_cell.angle_beta   90.00
_cell.angle_gamma   90.00
#
_symmetry.space_group_name_H-M   'P 1'
#
loop_
_entity.id
_entity.type
_entity.pdbx_description
1 polymer ?
#
loop_
_entity_poly.entity_id
_entity_poly.type
_entity_poly.pdbx_seq_one_letter_code
_entity_poly.pdbx_strand_id
1 'polypeptide(L)'
;MKTKYFLFFGFWLALFVISCNRDEIEFDAPSKKLRFSVDTLVLDTVYNQVRSETYAVKIYNDENKDISIPKIYLESGNSSLYRINVDGKAGTEFTNVPLRKKDSLYIFVEIAPIANAPEAIAEERIQIESPVANQHVTLLSVVQDVEFYISTENSPKILTDNTSWNNTKAKIIYGDLKLADGKSLTISEGTKVYFHKNANLKIGKNAQLIANGDLGKEVIFRGDRNDARYDTLPLNWGGIQLEQGAIANLKYAKIFGGTTGLELNHASATLKNTIVHTFQDFGILGIN
;
A
#
# COMPACT_ATOMS: atom_id res chain seq x y z
N MET A 1 37.74 -59.67 -32.62
CA MET A 1 37.47 -59.08 -31.26
C MET A 1 36.89 -57.67 -31.30
N LYS A 2 36.92 -56.93 -32.41
CA LYS A 2 36.41 -55.55 -32.50
C LYS A 2 34.87 -55.44 -32.65
N THR A 3 34.20 -56.45 -33.18
CA THR A 3 32.75 -56.44 -33.46
C THR A 3 31.86 -56.61 -32.22
N LYS A 4 32.35 -57.27 -31.16
CA LYS A 4 31.60 -57.46 -29.92
C LYS A 4 31.50 -56.18 -29.08
N TYR A 5 32.48 -55.29 -29.12
CA TYR A 5 32.43 -54.02 -28.41
C TYR A 5 31.49 -52.99 -29.08
N PHE A 6 31.34 -53.08 -30.39
CA PHE A 6 30.47 -52.21 -31.14
C PHE A 6 28.99 -52.49 -30.88
N LEU A 7 28.62 -53.78 -30.74
CA LEU A 7 27.29 -54.20 -30.34
C LEU A 7 26.93 -53.86 -28.90
N PHE A 8 27.92 -53.92 -27.98
CA PHE A 8 27.73 -53.58 -26.58
C PHE A 8 27.57 -52.04 -26.37
N PHE A 9 28.32 -51.25 -27.15
CA PHE A 9 28.22 -49.81 -27.13
C PHE A 9 26.88 -49.29 -27.75
N GLY A 10 26.41 -49.95 -28.82
CA GLY A 10 25.12 -49.66 -29.43
C GLY A 10 23.92 -49.98 -28.52
N PHE A 11 24.01 -51.03 -27.73
CA PHE A 11 23.01 -51.43 -26.76
C PHE A 11 22.95 -50.44 -25.56
N TRP A 12 24.12 -49.95 -25.12
CA TRP A 12 24.19 -48.97 -24.06
C TRP A 12 23.68 -47.58 -24.50
N LEU A 13 23.95 -47.17 -25.74
CA LEU A 13 23.46 -45.94 -26.32
C LEU A 13 21.90 -45.93 -26.53
N ALA A 14 21.33 -47.13 -26.84
CA ALA A 14 19.89 -47.29 -27.00
C ALA A 14 19.12 -47.18 -25.66
N LEU A 15 19.77 -47.50 -24.53
CA LEU A 15 19.18 -47.33 -23.19
C LEU A 15 19.04 -45.87 -22.75
N PHE A 16 19.86 -44.95 -23.28
CA PHE A 16 19.77 -43.52 -22.98
C PHE A 16 18.60 -42.81 -23.71
N VAL A 17 18.07 -43.40 -24.79
CA VAL A 17 17.00 -42.78 -25.59
C VAL A 17 15.61 -43.05 -25.02
N ILE A 18 15.48 -44.03 -24.11
CA ILE A 18 14.18 -44.43 -23.51
C ILE A 18 13.85 -43.62 -22.24
N SER A 19 14.77 -42.77 -21.74
CA SER A 19 14.65 -42.08 -20.45
C SER A 19 13.96 -40.71 -20.51
N CYS A 20 13.24 -40.36 -21.55
CA CYS A 20 12.49 -39.11 -21.64
C CYS A 20 11.05 -39.30 -22.11
N ASN A 21 10.34 -40.23 -21.49
CA ASN A 21 8.87 -40.09 -21.44
C ASN A 21 8.58 -39.05 -20.35
N ARG A 22 8.44 -37.81 -20.74
CA ARG A 22 7.67 -36.85 -19.93
C ARG A 22 6.24 -37.37 -19.96
N ASP A 23 5.78 -37.90 -18.82
CA ASP A 23 4.34 -38.09 -18.64
C ASP A 23 3.69 -36.71 -18.90
N GLU A 24 2.91 -36.61 -19.96
CA GLU A 24 2.09 -35.45 -20.23
C GLU A 24 1.15 -35.30 -19.03
N ILE A 25 1.30 -34.19 -18.30
CA ILE A 25 0.48 -33.94 -17.13
C ILE A 25 -0.88 -33.52 -17.64
N GLU A 26 -1.84 -34.37 -17.44
CA GLU A 26 -3.23 -34.13 -17.81
C GLU A 26 -3.90 -33.31 -16.70
N PHE A 27 -4.50 -32.18 -17.06
CA PHE A 27 -5.25 -31.31 -16.14
C PHE A 27 -6.73 -31.47 -16.44
N ASP A 28 -7.46 -31.95 -15.46
CA ASP A 28 -8.91 -32.10 -15.53
C ASP A 28 -9.64 -30.81 -15.13
N ALA A 29 -10.90 -30.68 -15.49
CA ALA A 29 -11.74 -29.66 -14.91
C ALA A 29 -11.97 -29.90 -13.39
N PRO A 30 -12.13 -28.85 -12.56
CA PRO A 30 -12.48 -28.99 -11.16
C PRO A 30 -13.79 -29.81 -10.99
N SER A 31 -13.79 -30.76 -10.06
CA SER A 31 -14.97 -31.56 -9.71
C SER A 31 -15.58 -31.17 -8.35
N LYS A 32 -14.92 -30.24 -7.64
CA LYS A 32 -15.38 -29.66 -6.36
C LYS A 32 -15.25 -28.15 -6.41
N LYS A 33 -15.99 -27.47 -5.52
CA LYS A 33 -15.79 -26.04 -5.29
C LYS A 33 -14.36 -25.79 -4.84
N LEU A 34 -13.76 -24.74 -5.37
CA LEU A 34 -12.44 -24.28 -4.95
C LEU A 34 -12.54 -23.59 -3.59
N ARG A 35 -11.49 -23.71 -2.80
CA ARG A 35 -11.39 -23.03 -1.51
C ARG A 35 -10.44 -21.83 -1.65
N PHE A 36 -10.80 -20.72 -1.01
CA PHE A 36 -10.01 -19.49 -1.00
C PHE A 36 -9.43 -19.22 0.39
N SER A 37 -8.33 -18.48 0.45
CA SER A 37 -7.77 -18.03 1.74
C SER A 37 -8.68 -17.02 2.43
N VAL A 38 -9.42 -16.23 1.66
CA VAL A 38 -10.40 -15.24 2.13
C VAL A 38 -11.52 -15.12 1.10
N ASP A 39 -12.72 -14.79 1.55
CA ASP A 39 -13.87 -14.49 0.67
C ASP A 39 -13.90 -13.01 0.28
N THR A 40 -13.33 -12.16 1.14
CA THR A 40 -13.16 -10.74 0.90
C THR A 40 -11.73 -10.34 1.25
N LEU A 41 -11.03 -9.77 0.27
CA LEU A 41 -9.73 -9.14 0.47
C LEU A 41 -9.93 -7.63 0.66
N VAL A 42 -9.70 -7.17 1.88
CA VAL A 42 -9.71 -5.74 2.19
C VAL A 42 -8.28 -5.24 2.00
N LEU A 43 -8.08 -4.35 1.03
CA LEU A 43 -6.85 -3.61 0.86
C LEU A 43 -6.90 -2.38 1.77
N ASP A 44 -5.75 -1.90 2.20
CA ASP A 44 -5.67 -0.69 3.00
C ASP A 44 -6.20 0.53 2.25
N THR A 45 -6.45 1.60 3.00
CA THR A 45 -6.75 2.90 2.42
C THR A 45 -5.61 3.34 1.51
N VAL A 46 -5.93 3.61 0.26
CA VAL A 46 -4.97 4.04 -0.77
C VAL A 46 -5.25 5.48 -1.20
N TYR A 47 -4.24 6.12 -1.74
CA TYR A 47 -4.36 7.50 -2.20
C TYR A 47 -4.65 7.55 -3.69
N ASN A 48 -5.49 8.51 -4.09
CA ASN A 48 -5.78 8.76 -5.49
C ASN A 48 -4.47 8.92 -6.30
N GLN A 49 -4.38 8.20 -7.44
CA GLN A 49 -3.21 8.15 -8.35
C GLN A 49 -1.95 7.46 -7.78
N VAL A 50 -2.00 6.86 -6.60
CA VAL A 50 -0.90 6.07 -6.04
C VAL A 50 -1.30 4.61 -5.98
N ARG A 51 -0.48 3.73 -6.55
CA ARG A 51 -0.71 2.28 -6.47
C ARG A 51 -0.57 1.79 -5.04
N SER A 52 -1.41 0.82 -4.69
CA SER A 52 -1.28 0.10 -3.41
C SER A 52 -0.01 -0.75 -3.36
N GLU A 53 0.27 -1.29 -2.19
CA GLU A 53 1.10 -2.48 -2.05
C GLU A 53 0.42 -3.68 -2.72
N THR A 54 1.20 -4.74 -2.92
CA THR A 54 0.70 -5.98 -3.49
C THR A 54 0.12 -6.85 -2.37
N TYR A 55 -1.13 -7.23 -2.51
CA TYR A 55 -1.85 -8.17 -1.65
C TYR A 55 -1.97 -9.52 -2.34
N ALA A 56 -2.39 -10.55 -1.62
CA ALA A 56 -2.51 -11.88 -2.20
C ALA A 56 -3.74 -12.64 -1.70
N VAL A 57 -4.39 -13.32 -2.63
CA VAL A 57 -5.41 -14.34 -2.36
C VAL A 57 -4.85 -15.69 -2.80
N LYS A 58 -5.09 -16.74 -2.03
CA LYS A 58 -4.78 -18.12 -2.43
C LYS A 58 -6.02 -18.85 -2.89
N ILE A 59 -5.90 -19.59 -3.97
CA ILE A 59 -6.86 -20.62 -4.40
C ILE A 59 -6.24 -21.97 -4.10
N TYR A 60 -6.98 -22.85 -3.45
CA TYR A 60 -6.53 -24.20 -3.09
C TYR A 60 -7.21 -25.26 -3.92
N ASN A 61 -6.44 -26.23 -4.41
CA ASN A 61 -6.93 -27.46 -4.96
C ASN A 61 -6.94 -28.56 -3.89
N ASP A 62 -8.09 -28.81 -3.30
CA ASP A 62 -8.25 -29.87 -2.29
C ASP A 62 -8.53 -31.25 -2.91
N GLU A 63 -8.50 -31.39 -4.25
CA GLU A 63 -8.69 -32.64 -4.97
C GLU A 63 -7.40 -33.48 -5.02
N ASN A 64 -7.54 -34.77 -5.33
CA ASN A 64 -6.40 -35.70 -5.50
C ASN A 64 -5.92 -35.77 -6.95
N LYS A 65 -6.32 -34.83 -7.80
CA LYS A 65 -5.97 -34.73 -9.21
C LYS A 65 -5.50 -33.30 -9.54
N ASP A 66 -4.70 -33.18 -10.57
CA ASP A 66 -4.31 -31.91 -11.16
C ASP A 66 -5.52 -31.31 -11.89
N ILE A 67 -5.78 -30.03 -11.71
CA ILE A 67 -6.95 -29.36 -12.29
C ILE A 67 -6.53 -28.15 -13.14
N SER A 68 -7.35 -27.84 -14.13
CA SER A 68 -7.29 -26.60 -14.91
C SER A 68 -8.53 -25.78 -14.60
N ILE A 69 -8.34 -24.59 -13.98
CA ILE A 69 -9.44 -23.67 -13.72
C ILE A 69 -9.81 -23.01 -15.05
N PRO A 70 -11.05 -23.18 -15.54
CA PRO A 70 -11.43 -22.72 -16.87
C PRO A 70 -11.23 -21.22 -17.07
N LYS A 71 -11.63 -20.40 -16.08
CA LYS A 71 -11.53 -18.93 -16.20
C LYS A 71 -11.39 -18.26 -14.85
N ILE A 72 -10.48 -17.27 -14.78
CA ILE A 72 -10.30 -16.32 -13.67
C ILE A 72 -10.28 -14.93 -14.30
N TYR A 73 -11.11 -13.99 -13.80
CA TYR A 73 -11.16 -12.65 -14.37
C TYR A 73 -11.67 -11.61 -13.39
N LEU A 74 -11.35 -10.33 -13.65
CA LEU A 74 -11.96 -9.19 -12.96
C LEU A 74 -13.32 -8.91 -13.59
N GLU A 75 -14.37 -8.75 -12.78
CA GLU A 75 -15.75 -8.52 -13.23
C GLU A 75 -15.86 -7.29 -14.14
N SER A 76 -15.18 -6.19 -13.79
CA SER A 76 -15.13 -4.96 -14.59
C SER A 76 -14.13 -5.02 -15.77
N GLY A 77 -13.42 -6.14 -15.94
CA GLY A 77 -12.44 -6.32 -17.01
C GLY A 77 -11.40 -5.21 -17.07
N ASN A 78 -11.21 -4.62 -18.25
CA ASN A 78 -10.21 -3.57 -18.47
C ASN A 78 -10.56 -2.20 -17.83
N SER A 79 -11.81 -2.00 -17.40
CA SER A 79 -12.23 -0.79 -16.68
C SER A 79 -12.00 -0.88 -15.17
N SER A 80 -11.56 -2.03 -14.66
CA SER A 80 -11.24 -2.22 -13.25
C SER A 80 -10.13 -1.29 -12.79
N LEU A 81 -10.28 -0.73 -11.59
CA LEU A 81 -9.21 -0.03 -10.88
C LEU A 81 -8.16 -1.01 -10.32
N TYR A 82 -8.54 -2.28 -10.19
CA TYR A 82 -7.66 -3.34 -9.71
C TYR A 82 -6.86 -3.96 -10.86
N ARG A 83 -5.72 -4.50 -10.51
CA ARG A 83 -4.85 -5.28 -11.37
C ARG A 83 -4.53 -6.58 -10.67
N ILE A 84 -4.56 -7.68 -11.41
CA ILE A 84 -4.22 -8.99 -10.84
C ILE A 84 -3.09 -9.66 -11.62
N ASN A 85 -2.34 -10.48 -10.91
CA ASN A 85 -1.33 -11.36 -11.49
C ASN A 85 -1.65 -12.78 -11.04
N VAL A 86 -1.86 -13.66 -11.99
CA VAL A 86 -2.18 -15.07 -11.78
C VAL A 86 -1.07 -15.90 -12.37
N ASP A 87 -0.43 -16.73 -11.57
CA ASP A 87 0.67 -17.61 -12.00
C ASP A 87 1.80 -16.86 -12.73
N GLY A 88 2.19 -15.71 -12.19
CA GLY A 88 3.25 -14.87 -12.76
C GLY A 88 2.85 -14.04 -13.98
N LYS A 89 1.61 -14.13 -14.45
CA LYS A 89 1.09 -13.36 -15.58
C LYS A 89 0.18 -12.24 -15.09
N ALA A 90 0.45 -11.01 -15.53
CA ALA A 90 -0.41 -9.86 -15.27
C ALA A 90 -1.53 -9.79 -16.32
N GLY A 91 -2.76 -9.48 -15.90
CA GLY A 91 -3.90 -9.37 -16.81
C GLY A 91 -5.21 -9.12 -16.06
N THR A 92 -6.30 -9.09 -16.82
CA THR A 92 -7.67 -8.97 -16.30
C THR A 92 -8.49 -10.24 -16.54
N GLU A 93 -7.98 -11.15 -17.36
CA GLU A 93 -8.63 -12.42 -17.70
C GLU A 93 -7.57 -13.50 -17.97
N PHE A 94 -7.81 -14.71 -17.45
CA PHE A 94 -6.93 -15.86 -17.56
C PHE A 94 -7.78 -17.10 -17.82
N THR A 95 -7.36 -17.94 -18.75
CA THR A 95 -8.05 -19.17 -19.12
C THR A 95 -7.15 -20.38 -18.92
N ASN A 96 -7.76 -21.52 -18.60
CA ASN A 96 -7.07 -22.82 -18.43
C ASN A 96 -5.89 -22.70 -17.44
N VAL A 97 -6.15 -22.14 -16.26
CA VAL A 97 -5.13 -21.91 -15.24
C VAL A 97 -4.83 -23.23 -14.51
N PRO A 98 -3.60 -23.78 -14.66
CA PRO A 98 -3.26 -25.07 -14.06
C PRO A 98 -3.06 -24.95 -12.55
N LEU A 99 -3.54 -25.94 -11.81
CA LEU A 99 -3.33 -26.05 -10.37
C LEU A 99 -3.14 -27.51 -9.96
N ARG A 100 -1.96 -27.81 -9.43
CA ARG A 100 -1.59 -29.19 -9.03
C ARG A 100 -2.47 -29.70 -7.91
N LYS A 101 -2.57 -31.02 -7.81
CA LYS A 101 -3.26 -31.72 -6.71
C LYS A 101 -2.67 -31.32 -5.36
N LYS A 102 -3.55 -30.99 -4.41
CA LYS A 102 -3.17 -30.59 -3.04
C LYS A 102 -2.26 -29.36 -2.95
N ASP A 103 -2.24 -28.55 -3.99
CA ASP A 103 -1.43 -27.33 -4.07
C ASP A 103 -2.29 -26.05 -4.02
N SER A 104 -1.66 -24.92 -4.03
CA SER A 104 -2.31 -23.61 -4.03
C SER A 104 -1.68 -22.67 -5.06
N LEU A 105 -2.53 -21.84 -5.65
CA LEU A 105 -2.17 -20.76 -6.56
C LEU A 105 -2.34 -19.40 -5.87
N TYR A 106 -1.39 -18.51 -6.05
CA TYR A 106 -1.51 -17.11 -5.61
C TYR A 106 -2.08 -16.24 -6.73
N ILE A 107 -3.06 -15.44 -6.37
CA ILE A 107 -3.48 -14.27 -7.15
C ILE A 107 -2.95 -13.05 -6.40
N PHE A 108 -2.01 -12.35 -6.99
CA PHE A 108 -1.54 -11.06 -6.48
C PHE A 108 -2.46 -9.94 -6.96
N VAL A 109 -2.76 -9.02 -6.07
CA VAL A 109 -3.75 -7.96 -6.28
C VAL A 109 -3.13 -6.61 -5.93
N GLU A 110 -3.29 -5.63 -6.81
CA GLU A 110 -2.96 -4.22 -6.60
C GLU A 110 -4.14 -3.36 -7.05
N ILE A 111 -4.28 -2.17 -6.48
CA ILE A 111 -5.22 -1.17 -6.95
C ILE A 111 -4.47 0.07 -7.46
N ALA A 112 -4.91 0.62 -8.60
CA ALA A 112 -4.46 1.91 -9.15
C ALA A 112 -5.66 2.88 -9.08
N PRO A 113 -5.88 3.54 -7.94
CA PRO A 113 -7.15 4.16 -7.63
C PRO A 113 -7.37 5.49 -8.36
N ILE A 114 -8.65 5.76 -8.66
CA ILE A 114 -9.15 7.06 -9.07
C ILE A 114 -10.29 7.41 -8.13
N ALA A 115 -10.20 8.55 -7.43
CA ALA A 115 -11.27 9.04 -6.57
C ALA A 115 -11.90 10.32 -7.15
N ASN A 116 -13.20 10.40 -7.06
CA ASN A 116 -14.00 11.58 -7.44
C ASN A 116 -14.62 12.28 -6.21
N ALA A 117 -14.26 11.82 -5.01
CA ALA A 117 -14.74 12.34 -3.72
C ALA A 117 -13.59 12.27 -2.70
N PRO A 118 -13.68 12.99 -1.56
CA PRO A 118 -12.65 12.95 -0.50
C PRO A 118 -12.32 11.54 -0.02
N GLU A 119 -13.33 10.69 0.05
CA GLU A 119 -13.19 9.24 0.28
C GLU A 119 -14.20 8.52 -0.64
N ALA A 120 -13.73 7.47 -1.33
CA ALA A 120 -14.55 6.63 -2.18
C ALA A 120 -14.26 5.16 -1.87
N ILE A 121 -15.28 4.31 -1.92
CA ILE A 121 -15.11 2.86 -1.80
C ILE A 121 -14.93 2.31 -3.21
N ALA A 122 -13.83 1.62 -3.44
CA ALA A 122 -13.59 0.82 -4.63
C ALA A 122 -13.92 -0.64 -4.31
N GLU A 123 -14.93 -1.19 -4.97
CA GLU A 123 -15.31 -2.60 -4.89
C GLU A 123 -15.11 -3.26 -6.25
N GLU A 124 -14.61 -4.50 -6.26
CA GLU A 124 -14.40 -5.31 -7.45
C GLU A 124 -14.54 -6.77 -7.08
N ARG A 125 -14.74 -7.64 -8.05
CA ARG A 125 -14.76 -9.09 -7.84
C ARG A 125 -13.79 -9.80 -8.77
N ILE A 126 -12.99 -10.69 -8.19
CA ILE A 126 -12.30 -11.70 -8.96
C ILE A 126 -13.29 -12.85 -9.16
N GLN A 127 -13.75 -13.03 -10.38
CA GLN A 127 -14.66 -14.11 -10.75
C GLN A 127 -13.86 -15.37 -11.12
N ILE A 128 -14.29 -16.51 -10.64
CA ILE A 128 -13.70 -17.83 -10.91
C ILE A 128 -14.80 -18.75 -11.43
N GLU A 129 -14.74 -19.11 -12.72
CA GLU A 129 -15.68 -20.03 -13.35
C GLU A 129 -15.16 -21.46 -13.28
N SER A 130 -16.04 -22.37 -12.94
CA SER A 130 -15.79 -23.80 -13.02
C SER A 130 -17.09 -24.58 -13.34
N PRO A 131 -16.99 -25.81 -13.84
CA PRO A 131 -18.18 -26.63 -14.10
C PRO A 131 -19.06 -26.90 -12.88
N VAL A 132 -18.49 -26.79 -11.68
CA VAL A 132 -19.18 -27.06 -10.41
C VAL A 132 -19.91 -25.82 -9.89
N ALA A 133 -19.28 -24.66 -9.99
CA ALA A 133 -19.85 -23.40 -9.49
C ALA A 133 -19.08 -22.19 -10.01
N ASN A 134 -19.79 -21.09 -10.21
CA ASN A 134 -19.17 -19.78 -10.31
C ASN A 134 -18.95 -19.25 -8.90
N GLN A 135 -17.74 -18.88 -8.58
CA GLN A 135 -17.31 -18.37 -7.28
C GLN A 135 -16.64 -17.03 -7.48
N HIS A 136 -16.55 -16.24 -6.42
CA HIS A 136 -15.81 -14.97 -6.49
C HIS A 136 -15.09 -14.68 -5.17
N VAL A 137 -14.10 -13.82 -5.25
CA VAL A 137 -13.48 -13.13 -4.11
C VAL A 137 -13.75 -11.65 -4.29
N THR A 138 -14.32 -11.01 -3.26
CA THR A 138 -14.56 -9.57 -3.25
C THR A 138 -13.27 -8.84 -2.89
N LEU A 139 -12.95 -7.79 -3.65
CA LEU A 139 -11.85 -6.86 -3.36
C LEU A 139 -12.47 -5.55 -2.88
N LEU A 140 -11.97 -5.02 -1.79
CA LEU A 140 -12.48 -3.80 -1.19
C LEU A 140 -11.32 -2.88 -0.80
N SER A 141 -11.40 -1.60 -1.15
CA SER A 141 -10.44 -0.58 -0.74
C SER A 141 -11.13 0.77 -0.52
N VAL A 142 -10.62 1.56 0.42
CA VAL A 142 -10.98 2.97 0.56
C VAL A 142 -9.98 3.80 -0.21
N VAL A 143 -10.45 4.65 -1.11
CA VAL A 143 -9.62 5.56 -1.91
C VAL A 143 -9.81 6.98 -1.40
N GLN A 144 -8.71 7.61 -0.96
CA GLN A 144 -8.71 9.02 -0.52
C GLN A 144 -8.22 9.94 -1.63
N ASP A 145 -8.98 11.01 -1.90
CA ASP A 145 -8.48 12.12 -2.70
C ASP A 145 -7.52 12.97 -1.86
N VAL A 146 -6.37 13.30 -2.43
CA VAL A 146 -5.26 13.91 -1.69
C VAL A 146 -4.60 15.04 -2.48
N GLU A 147 -3.93 15.93 -1.76
CA GLU A 147 -3.07 16.97 -2.31
C GLU A 147 -1.61 16.65 -1.98
N PHE A 148 -0.76 16.56 -3.02
CA PHE A 148 0.64 16.20 -2.88
C PHE A 148 1.55 17.43 -2.76
N TYR A 149 2.45 17.39 -1.79
CA TYR A 149 3.57 18.30 -1.62
C TYR A 149 4.87 17.52 -1.79
N ILE A 150 5.42 17.55 -3.00
CA ILE A 150 6.62 16.77 -3.35
C ILE A 150 7.83 17.70 -3.34
N SER A 151 8.80 17.38 -2.50
CA SER A 151 10.05 18.08 -2.33
C SER A 151 11.23 17.15 -2.64
N THR A 152 12.16 17.61 -3.44
CA THR A 152 13.41 16.91 -3.74
C THR A 152 14.60 17.84 -3.50
N GLU A 153 15.82 17.30 -3.43
CA GLU A 153 17.04 18.11 -3.28
C GLU A 153 17.16 19.19 -4.35
N ASN A 154 16.78 18.87 -5.60
CA ASN A 154 16.86 19.80 -6.74
C ASN A 154 15.63 20.70 -6.89
N SER A 155 14.54 20.41 -6.19
CA SER A 155 13.28 21.15 -6.25
C SER A 155 12.59 21.14 -4.88
N PRO A 156 13.12 21.93 -3.92
CA PRO A 156 12.53 22.00 -2.59
C PRO A 156 11.14 22.65 -2.64
N LYS A 157 10.17 22.05 -1.97
CA LYS A 157 8.82 22.60 -1.86
C LYS A 157 8.73 23.56 -0.69
N ILE A 158 8.38 24.80 -0.98
CA ILE A 158 8.26 25.87 0.03
C ILE A 158 6.87 26.50 -0.08
N LEU A 159 6.18 26.64 1.03
CA LEU A 159 4.98 27.45 1.16
C LEU A 159 5.44 28.92 1.37
N THR A 160 5.39 29.69 0.31
CA THR A 160 5.91 31.08 0.28
C THR A 160 4.93 32.09 0.86
N ASP A 161 3.68 31.72 1.04
CA ASP A 161 2.60 32.60 1.48
C ASP A 161 1.89 32.04 2.71
N ASN A 162 1.09 32.87 3.37
CA ASN A 162 0.17 32.40 4.40
C ASN A 162 -0.77 31.39 3.79
N THR A 163 -0.75 30.18 4.32
CA THR A 163 -1.43 29.01 3.73
C THR A 163 -2.50 28.49 4.69
N SER A 164 -3.62 28.06 4.15
CA SER A 164 -4.69 27.41 4.90
C SER A 164 -5.00 26.04 4.33
N TRP A 165 -4.99 25.04 5.18
CA TRP A 165 -5.41 23.67 4.84
C TRP A 165 -6.74 23.33 5.49
N ASN A 166 -7.60 22.65 4.77
CA ASN A 166 -8.87 22.14 5.24
C ASN A 166 -8.97 20.62 5.03
N ASN A 167 -10.05 20.04 5.51
CA ASN A 167 -10.30 18.59 5.49
C ASN A 167 -10.91 18.05 4.19
N THR A 168 -11.05 18.87 3.13
CA THR A 168 -11.63 18.40 1.85
C THR A 168 -10.71 17.40 1.16
N LYS A 169 -9.40 17.57 1.30
CA LYS A 169 -8.38 16.64 0.82
C LYS A 169 -7.32 16.45 1.89
N ALA A 170 -6.91 15.21 2.11
CA ALA A 170 -5.73 14.95 2.92
C ALA A 170 -4.48 15.53 2.25
N LYS A 171 -3.48 15.91 3.03
CA LYS A 171 -2.22 16.46 2.55
C LYS A 171 -1.15 15.39 2.68
N ILE A 172 -0.45 15.08 1.58
CA ILE A 172 0.65 14.12 1.60
C ILE A 172 1.97 14.83 1.28
N ILE A 173 2.94 14.67 2.16
CA ILE A 173 4.24 15.32 2.08
C ILE A 173 5.31 14.27 1.76
N TYR A 174 5.99 14.44 0.64
CA TYR A 174 7.17 13.70 0.23
C TYR A 174 8.41 14.59 0.35
N GLY A 175 9.40 14.15 1.12
CA GLY A 175 10.57 14.96 1.47
C GLY A 175 10.23 16.11 2.43
N ASP A 176 11.06 17.14 2.47
CA ASP A 176 10.89 18.23 3.42
C ASP A 176 10.00 19.35 2.85
N LEU A 177 8.87 19.61 3.49
CA LEU A 177 8.04 20.76 3.19
C LEU A 177 8.37 21.90 4.14
N LYS A 178 8.83 23.05 3.60
CA LYS A 178 9.14 24.23 4.40
C LYS A 178 8.03 25.29 4.32
N LEU A 179 7.60 25.81 5.46
CA LEU A 179 6.89 27.09 5.55
C LEU A 179 7.93 28.20 5.58
N ALA A 180 7.82 29.18 4.68
CA ALA A 180 8.77 30.29 4.62
C ALA A 180 8.76 31.11 5.89
N ASP A 181 9.88 31.82 6.13
CA ASP A 181 10.10 32.65 7.30
C ASP A 181 9.00 33.73 7.44
N GLY A 182 8.50 33.93 8.65
CA GLY A 182 7.46 34.89 8.98
C GLY A 182 6.07 34.60 8.44
N LYS A 183 5.85 33.43 7.83
CA LYS A 183 4.55 33.03 7.28
C LYS A 183 3.75 32.18 8.27
N SER A 184 2.45 31.98 7.97
CA SER A 184 1.57 31.15 8.78
C SER A 184 1.00 29.99 7.98
N LEU A 185 0.95 28.82 8.60
CA LEU A 185 0.20 27.66 8.14
C LEU A 185 -0.94 27.39 9.13
N THR A 186 -2.18 27.60 8.69
CA THR A 186 -3.38 27.34 9.47
C THR A 186 -4.05 26.07 8.98
N ILE A 187 -4.29 25.14 9.88
CA ILE A 187 -4.88 23.82 9.57
C ILE A 187 -6.21 23.69 10.32
N SER A 188 -7.30 23.51 9.57
CA SER A 188 -8.65 23.41 10.11
C SER A 188 -8.94 22.02 10.69
N GLU A 189 -10.01 21.92 11.47
CA GLU A 189 -10.50 20.69 12.07
C GLU A 189 -10.64 19.52 11.09
N GLY A 190 -10.33 18.32 11.54
CA GLY A 190 -10.47 17.08 10.77
C GLY A 190 -9.47 16.92 9.61
N THR A 191 -8.54 17.87 9.42
CA THR A 191 -7.52 17.76 8.38
C THR A 191 -6.52 16.64 8.70
N LYS A 192 -6.26 15.78 7.72
CA LYS A 192 -5.26 14.72 7.78
C LYS A 192 -4.02 15.13 7.02
N VAL A 193 -2.87 15.08 7.68
CA VAL A 193 -1.54 15.38 7.11
C VAL A 193 -0.68 14.14 7.23
N TYR A 194 -0.34 13.56 6.10
CA TYR A 194 0.43 12.35 5.98
C TYR A 194 1.85 12.65 5.48
N PHE A 195 2.80 11.93 5.98
CA PHE A 195 4.20 12.11 5.64
C PHE A 195 4.79 10.81 5.11
N HIS A 196 5.45 10.90 3.97
CA HIS A 196 6.24 9.79 3.48
C HIS A 196 7.47 9.56 4.38
N LYS A 197 8.07 8.38 4.27
CA LYS A 197 9.24 8.02 5.08
C LYS A 197 10.30 9.12 5.03
N ASN A 198 10.80 9.52 6.20
CA ASN A 198 11.79 10.59 6.42
C ASN A 198 11.34 12.02 6.03
N ALA A 199 10.10 12.21 5.61
CA ALA A 199 9.58 13.54 5.31
C ALA A 199 9.40 14.39 6.59
N ASN A 200 9.61 15.70 6.50
CA ASN A 200 9.46 16.64 7.60
C ASN A 200 8.58 17.83 7.21
N LEU A 201 7.92 18.41 8.21
CA LEU A 201 7.34 19.75 8.10
C LEU A 201 8.25 20.75 8.84
N LYS A 202 8.89 21.66 8.09
CA LYS A 202 9.81 22.64 8.63
C LYS A 202 9.12 24.00 8.70
N ILE A 203 9.03 24.56 9.91
CA ILE A 203 8.44 25.87 10.17
C ILE A 203 9.58 26.88 10.25
N GLY A 204 9.67 27.77 9.27
CA GLY A 204 10.74 28.72 9.11
C GLY A 204 10.82 29.75 10.27
N LYS A 205 11.85 30.56 10.26
CA LYS A 205 12.10 31.56 11.34
C LYS A 205 10.93 32.51 11.51
N ASN A 206 10.52 32.73 12.76
CA ASN A 206 9.39 33.61 13.13
C ASN A 206 8.06 33.24 12.43
N ALA A 207 7.95 32.03 11.86
CA ALA A 207 6.74 31.54 11.22
C ALA A 207 5.77 30.90 12.25
N GLN A 208 4.54 30.64 11.84
CA GLN A 208 3.51 30.13 12.74
C GLN A 208 2.85 28.86 12.17
N LEU A 209 2.78 27.82 12.97
CA LEU A 209 1.96 26.64 12.71
C LEU A 209 0.74 26.68 13.64
N ILE A 210 -0.45 26.70 13.07
CA ILE A 210 -1.72 26.77 13.80
C ILE A 210 -2.57 25.57 13.40
N ALA A 211 -2.80 24.62 14.31
CA ALA A 211 -3.72 23.51 14.12
C ALA A 211 -4.95 23.71 14.99
N ASN A 212 -6.09 23.93 14.35
CA ASN A 212 -7.38 24.20 14.99
C ASN A 212 -8.33 23.02 14.84
N GLY A 213 -8.01 21.91 15.51
CA GLY A 213 -8.92 20.77 15.61
C GLY A 213 -10.06 20.97 16.59
N ASP A 214 -10.97 20.02 16.63
CA ASP A 214 -12.06 19.94 17.62
C ASP A 214 -12.23 18.48 18.08
N LEU A 215 -12.99 18.26 19.14
CA LEU A 215 -13.25 16.92 19.67
C LEU A 215 -13.97 16.05 18.60
N GLY A 216 -13.33 14.89 18.29
CA GLY A 216 -13.82 14.01 17.21
C GLY A 216 -13.49 14.48 15.80
N LYS A 217 -12.83 15.65 15.65
CA LYS A 217 -12.35 16.23 14.40
C LYS A 217 -10.92 16.75 14.57
N GLU A 218 -10.08 15.91 15.13
CA GLU A 218 -8.68 16.25 15.41
C GLU A 218 -7.91 16.49 14.10
N VAL A 219 -6.92 17.38 14.16
CA VAL A 219 -5.90 17.49 13.11
C VAL A 219 -4.91 16.35 13.32
N ILE A 220 -4.67 15.55 12.28
CA ILE A 220 -3.83 14.35 12.37
C ILE A 220 -2.53 14.55 11.60
N PHE A 221 -1.40 14.28 12.27
CA PHE A 221 -0.08 14.23 11.68
C PHE A 221 0.50 12.83 11.91
N ARG A 222 0.77 12.08 10.83
CA ARG A 222 1.27 10.71 10.89
C ARG A 222 1.98 10.30 9.59
N GLY A 223 2.60 9.13 9.60
CA GLY A 223 3.11 8.53 8.37
C GLY A 223 2.00 8.18 7.36
N ASP A 224 2.35 8.07 6.09
CA ASP A 224 1.45 7.80 4.96
C ASP A 224 1.04 6.32 4.82
N ARG A 225 1.63 5.44 5.62
CA ARG A 225 1.23 4.02 5.69
C ARG A 225 -0.03 3.88 6.52
N ASN A 226 -1.13 3.44 5.89
CA ASN A 226 -2.46 3.43 6.51
C ASN A 226 -2.86 2.10 7.15
N ASP A 227 -2.07 1.03 7.01
CA ASP A 227 -2.39 -0.20 7.72
C ASP A 227 -2.21 -0.03 9.25
N ALA A 228 -3.13 -0.65 10.03
CA ALA A 228 -3.23 -0.46 11.47
C ALA A 228 -1.94 -0.78 12.24
N ARG A 229 -1.05 -1.59 11.67
CA ARG A 229 0.25 -1.90 12.27
C ARG A 229 1.13 -0.65 12.41
N TYR A 230 1.07 0.27 11.44
CA TYR A 230 1.88 1.49 11.47
C TYR A 230 1.40 2.52 12.50
N ASP A 231 0.21 2.39 13.05
CA ASP A 231 -0.27 3.25 14.14
C ASP A 231 0.51 3.04 15.45
N THR A 232 1.15 1.88 15.60
CA THR A 232 1.92 1.51 16.79
C THR A 232 3.43 1.50 16.57
N LEU A 233 3.91 1.84 15.37
CA LEU A 233 5.33 1.84 15.03
C LEU A 233 5.87 3.27 14.89
N PRO A 234 7.07 3.56 15.44
CA PRO A 234 7.80 4.79 15.17
C PRO A 234 8.51 4.74 13.80
N LEU A 235 9.26 5.80 13.46
CA LEU A 235 10.11 5.89 12.26
C LEU A 235 9.37 5.86 10.92
N ASN A 236 8.06 6.13 10.92
CA ASN A 236 7.29 6.20 9.67
C ASN A 236 7.54 7.51 8.91
N TRP A 237 7.96 8.56 9.60
CA TRP A 237 8.28 9.88 9.07
C TRP A 237 9.28 10.62 9.97
N GLY A 238 9.76 11.81 9.56
CA GLY A 238 10.74 12.59 10.32
C GLY A 238 10.15 13.28 11.55
N GLY A 239 9.44 14.38 11.34
CA GLY A 239 8.86 15.17 12.42
C GLY A 239 8.43 16.57 11.98
N ILE A 240 8.01 17.39 12.95
CA ILE A 240 7.72 18.81 12.77
C ILE A 240 8.85 19.60 13.43
N GLN A 241 9.59 20.39 12.65
CA GLN A 241 10.76 21.14 13.08
C GLN A 241 10.45 22.64 13.06
N LEU A 242 10.63 23.31 14.20
CA LEU A 242 10.44 24.74 14.34
C LEU A 242 11.80 25.44 14.44
N GLU A 243 12.06 26.38 13.52
CA GLU A 243 13.26 27.21 13.53
C GLU A 243 13.11 28.39 14.51
N GLN A 244 14.20 29.11 14.74
CA GLN A 244 14.28 30.20 15.70
C GLN A 244 13.10 31.20 15.61
N GLY A 245 12.47 31.46 16.75
CA GLY A 245 11.36 32.39 16.87
C GLY A 245 10.02 31.86 16.32
N ALA A 246 10.00 30.64 15.77
CA ALA A 246 8.75 30.02 15.27
C ALA A 246 7.83 29.64 16.44
N ILE A 247 6.52 29.64 16.18
CA ILE A 247 5.48 29.35 17.17
C ILE A 247 4.55 28.30 16.64
N ALA A 248 4.30 27.24 17.41
CA ALA A 248 3.25 26.28 17.13
C ALA A 248 2.10 26.42 18.14
N ASN A 249 0.87 26.57 17.66
CA ASN A 249 -0.35 26.54 18.45
C ASN A 249 -1.20 25.36 17.99
N LEU A 250 -1.24 24.29 18.80
CA LEU A 250 -1.89 23.04 18.44
C LEU A 250 -3.05 22.77 19.40
N LYS A 251 -4.25 22.77 18.88
CA LYS A 251 -5.48 22.46 19.61
C LYS A 251 -6.15 21.25 18.98
N TYR A 252 -6.51 20.24 19.79
CA TYR A 252 -7.07 18.98 19.33
C TYR A 252 -6.31 18.40 18.13
N ALA A 253 -5.01 18.14 18.33
CA ALA A 253 -4.17 17.48 17.34
C ALA A 253 -3.70 16.11 17.83
N LYS A 254 -3.43 15.20 16.89
CA LYS A 254 -2.78 13.91 17.13
C LYS A 254 -1.52 13.84 16.28
N ILE A 255 -0.36 13.65 16.91
CA ILE A 255 0.94 13.60 16.27
C ILE A 255 1.61 12.30 16.67
N PHE A 256 1.89 11.41 15.73
CA PHE A 256 2.42 10.10 16.08
C PHE A 256 3.18 9.39 14.96
N GLY A 257 3.97 8.39 15.35
CA GLY A 257 4.60 7.44 14.45
C GLY A 257 5.88 7.94 13.76
N GLY A 258 6.44 9.06 14.19
CA GLY A 258 7.65 9.67 13.59
C GLY A 258 8.96 9.34 14.29
N THR A 259 10.01 10.04 13.89
CA THR A 259 11.31 10.05 14.57
C THR A 259 11.26 10.98 15.77
N THR A 260 10.92 12.26 15.55
CA THR A 260 10.70 13.28 16.61
C THR A 260 9.37 13.99 16.33
N GLY A 261 8.50 14.11 17.35
CA GLY A 261 7.20 14.73 17.16
C GLY A 261 7.29 16.22 16.86
N LEU A 262 7.79 16.98 17.83
CA LEU A 262 8.05 18.40 17.71
C LEU A 262 9.51 18.68 18.11
N GLU A 263 10.27 19.28 17.23
CA GLU A 263 11.61 19.80 17.52
C GLU A 263 11.55 21.34 17.56
N LEU A 264 11.87 21.91 18.72
CA LEU A 264 11.79 23.34 18.99
C LEU A 264 13.21 23.92 19.10
N ASN A 265 13.73 24.45 18.00
CA ASN A 265 15.04 25.09 17.99
C ASN A 265 14.89 26.59 18.25
N HIS A 266 15.14 27.08 19.49
CA HIS A 266 14.87 28.46 19.94
C HIS A 266 13.43 28.90 19.56
N ALA A 267 12.46 28.01 19.69
CA ALA A 267 11.06 28.15 19.27
C ALA A 267 10.12 27.79 20.42
N SER A 268 8.82 28.04 20.25
CA SER A 268 7.84 27.75 21.28
C SER A 268 6.64 26.99 20.73
N ALA A 269 6.01 26.18 21.59
CA ALA A 269 4.78 25.46 21.25
C ALA A 269 3.76 25.52 22.40
N THR A 270 2.50 25.73 22.06
CA THR A 270 1.36 25.62 22.96
C THR A 270 0.49 24.46 22.50
N LEU A 271 0.31 23.45 23.34
CA LEU A 271 -0.49 22.27 23.08
C LEU A 271 -1.71 22.25 23.98
N LYS A 272 -2.91 22.16 23.39
CA LYS A 272 -4.18 22.05 24.12
C LYS A 272 -4.98 20.87 23.60
N ASN A 273 -5.36 19.95 24.49
CA ASN A 273 -6.09 18.74 24.11
C ASN A 273 -5.42 17.96 22.95
N THR A 274 -4.08 17.91 22.98
CA THR A 274 -3.23 17.37 21.91
C THR A 274 -2.52 16.12 22.41
N ILE A 275 -2.45 15.09 21.59
CA ILE A 275 -1.81 13.81 21.89
C ILE A 275 -0.54 13.70 21.04
N VAL A 276 0.60 13.42 21.68
CA VAL A 276 1.90 13.21 21.05
C VAL A 276 2.45 11.87 21.53
N HIS A 277 2.59 10.88 20.64
CA HIS A 277 2.97 9.52 21.05
C HIS A 277 3.70 8.73 19.95
N THR A 278 4.34 7.63 20.32
CA THR A 278 4.95 6.65 19.41
C THR A 278 6.04 7.26 18.53
N PHE A 279 7.04 7.87 19.15
CA PHE A 279 8.22 8.40 18.48
C PHE A 279 9.45 7.55 18.81
N GLN A 280 10.41 7.51 17.88
CA GLN A 280 11.66 6.79 18.07
C GLN A 280 12.53 7.48 19.12
N ASP A 281 12.70 8.78 18.98
CA ASP A 281 13.62 9.58 19.80
C ASP A 281 12.85 10.39 20.86
N PHE A 282 12.13 11.42 20.44
CA PHE A 282 11.43 12.33 21.34
C PHE A 282 10.01 12.65 20.86
N GLY A 283 9.05 12.70 21.79
CA GLY A 283 7.74 13.28 21.51
C GLY A 283 7.86 14.79 21.28
N ILE A 284 8.59 15.47 22.17
CA ILE A 284 8.91 16.91 22.08
C ILE A 284 10.36 17.09 22.51
N LEU A 285 11.15 17.76 21.66
CA LEU A 285 12.55 18.10 21.91
C LEU A 285 12.69 19.63 21.89
N GLY A 286 13.14 20.22 22.99
CA GLY A 286 13.51 21.64 23.09
C GLY A 286 15.03 21.83 23.00
N ILE A 287 15.46 22.68 22.10
CA ILE A 287 16.87 23.08 21.92
C ILE A 287 16.95 24.60 22.12
N ASN A 288 17.72 25.02 23.14
CA ASN A 288 17.95 26.43 23.52
C ASN A 288 19.38 26.84 23.20
#